data_12083ef79619e6573496a4f0f26f4a55
#
_entry.id   12083ef79619e6573496a4f0f26f4a55
#
_cell.length_a   1.000
_cell.length_b   1.000
_cell.length_c   1.000
_cell.angle_alpha   90.00
_cell.angle_beta   90.00
_cell.angle_gamma   90.00
#
_symmetry.space_group_name_H-M   'P 1'
#
loop_
_entity.id
_entity.type
_entity.pdbx_description
1 polymer ?
#
loop_
_entity_poly.entity_id
_entity_poly.type
_entity_poly.pdbx_seq_one_letter_code
_entity_poly.pdbx_strand_id
1 'polypeptide(L)'
;MFYLYNFLVTLTSFIWAPWMLLRANRRREAPNWKERLGQLEIPSPAGRSRVWIHAVSVGEVIAAKPILQLLRAQEPTLEIVLTVTTSSGHQTAREQAKDLFDYLFYFPIDVLRFQMAGMQCVRPRAVAIMETELWWNFLWSADIFEAPVILINGRISDRNFRRTSRLGPIYRPMLKLMRRCLMQTQADADRIRQLGAENVEVLGNCKFDQAAAAPVDAGLWREKLGLSSGKPVVVVGSARAEEFAIFAEALAPLAGEAQIIFAPRHLERLPEFVALLPSTLPVAYRSRGETTPDRGILFLDTYGELADVYAVADLVVIGGGFANLGGQNLLQPLAAGKPVVHGPHMQNFRDVAQLADAAGAAELCTGTELLSVVQRLLNDPERRAKMGGVARQLILDNVGASQRYADAILATVREGEDLFEARQIRRKQRETREAK
;
A
#
# COMPACT_ATOMS: atom_id res chain seq x y z
N MET A 1 16.02 27.02 -11.10
CA MET A 1 14.83 26.10 -11.17
C MET A 1 13.94 26.22 -9.93
N PHE A 2 14.46 26.24 -8.70
CA PHE A 2 13.69 26.40 -7.46
C PHE A 2 12.83 27.67 -7.44
N TYR A 3 13.40 28.83 -7.76
CA TYR A 3 12.65 30.10 -7.85
C TYR A 3 11.55 30.05 -8.93
N LEU A 4 11.84 29.43 -10.08
CA LEU A 4 10.84 29.24 -11.13
C LEU A 4 9.70 28.34 -10.68
N TYR A 5 10.00 27.24 -9.96
CA TYR A 5 8.98 26.38 -9.36
C TYR A 5 8.08 27.16 -8.41
N ASN A 6 8.65 27.92 -7.47
CA ASN A 6 7.87 28.72 -6.52
C ASN A 6 7.05 29.81 -7.20
N PHE A 7 7.62 30.46 -8.24
CA PHE A 7 6.85 31.42 -9.04
C PHE A 7 5.66 30.75 -9.70
N LEU A 8 5.83 29.59 -10.34
CA LEU A 8 4.74 28.86 -10.98
C LEU A 8 3.70 28.37 -9.95
N VAL A 9 4.12 27.84 -8.81
CA VAL A 9 3.20 27.41 -7.72
C VAL A 9 2.37 28.60 -7.23
N THR A 10 3.01 29.76 -7.03
CA THR A 10 2.30 30.97 -6.61
C THR A 10 1.37 31.49 -7.69
N LEU A 11 1.82 31.58 -8.95
CA LEU A 11 1.01 32.03 -10.06
C LEU A 11 -0.21 31.15 -10.29
N THR A 12 -0.04 29.81 -10.20
CA THR A 12 -1.15 28.87 -10.40
C THR A 12 -2.06 28.75 -9.17
N SER A 13 -1.70 29.35 -8.03
CA SER A 13 -2.50 29.28 -6.79
C SER A 13 -3.89 29.88 -6.97
N PHE A 14 -4.05 30.88 -7.82
CA PHE A 14 -5.34 31.45 -8.17
C PHE A 14 -6.29 30.47 -8.87
N ILE A 15 -5.76 29.39 -9.42
CA ILE A 15 -6.53 28.34 -10.12
C ILE A 15 -6.75 27.14 -9.20
N TRP A 16 -5.68 26.60 -8.61
CA TRP A 16 -5.80 25.38 -7.83
C TRP A 16 -6.43 25.58 -6.45
N ALA A 17 -6.26 26.76 -5.81
CA ALA A 17 -6.87 27.01 -4.51
C ALA A 17 -8.41 27.07 -4.58
N PRO A 18 -9.06 27.81 -5.50
CA PRO A 18 -10.51 27.75 -5.68
C PRO A 18 -11.00 26.35 -6.07
N TRP A 19 -10.23 25.64 -6.93
CA TRP A 19 -10.57 24.28 -7.31
C TRP A 19 -10.55 23.29 -6.13
N MET A 20 -9.57 23.42 -5.23
CA MET A 20 -9.53 22.63 -3.98
C MET A 20 -10.73 22.91 -3.08
N LEU A 21 -11.13 24.20 -2.95
CA LEU A 21 -12.32 24.60 -2.21
C LEU A 21 -13.59 23.97 -2.78
N LEU A 22 -13.78 24.07 -4.09
CA LEU A 22 -14.92 23.48 -4.78
C LEU A 22 -14.95 21.95 -4.64
N ARG A 23 -13.80 21.30 -4.72
CA ARG A 23 -13.68 19.86 -4.55
C ARG A 23 -14.02 19.42 -3.13
N ALA A 24 -13.50 20.11 -2.11
CA ALA A 24 -13.78 19.84 -0.71
C ALA A 24 -15.29 20.00 -0.43
N ASN A 25 -15.89 21.09 -0.92
CA ASN A 25 -17.33 21.33 -0.78
C ASN A 25 -18.18 20.25 -1.47
N ARG A 26 -17.84 19.86 -2.72
CA ARG A 26 -18.54 18.79 -3.44
C ARG A 26 -18.48 17.44 -2.73
N ARG A 27 -17.38 17.15 -2.05
CA ARG A 27 -17.16 15.90 -1.31
C ARG A 27 -17.64 15.95 0.14
N ARG A 28 -18.15 17.10 0.59
CA ARG A 28 -18.51 17.37 2.00
C ARG A 28 -17.36 17.06 2.96
N GLU A 29 -16.13 17.26 2.52
CA GLU A 29 -14.92 17.04 3.31
C GLU A 29 -14.58 18.33 4.06
N ALA A 30 -14.18 18.20 5.35
CA ALA A 30 -13.63 19.33 6.09
C ALA A 30 -12.31 19.77 5.43
N PRO A 31 -12.15 21.04 5.06
CA PRO A 31 -10.97 21.49 4.30
C PRO A 31 -9.67 21.47 5.12
N ASN A 32 -9.77 21.47 6.47
CA ASN A 32 -8.64 21.46 7.42
C ASN A 32 -7.53 22.48 7.05
N TRP A 33 -7.97 23.74 6.80
CA TRP A 33 -7.07 24.78 6.27
C TRP A 33 -5.90 25.08 7.19
N LYS A 34 -6.08 25.07 8.50
CA LYS A 34 -4.98 25.32 9.44
C LYS A 34 -3.80 24.39 9.17
N GLU A 35 -4.05 23.09 9.13
CA GLU A 35 -3.02 22.09 8.88
C GLU A 35 -2.40 22.24 7.48
N ARG A 36 -3.25 22.42 6.45
CA ARG A 36 -2.79 22.59 5.05
C ARG A 36 -2.01 23.89 4.81
N LEU A 37 -2.16 24.88 5.67
CA LEU A 37 -1.36 26.11 5.69
C LEU A 37 -0.12 25.99 6.61
N GLY A 38 0.18 24.78 7.11
CA GLY A 38 1.34 24.52 7.95
C GLY A 38 1.18 24.90 9.42
N GLN A 39 -0.03 25.25 9.86
CA GLN A 39 -0.34 25.56 11.26
C GLN A 39 -0.71 24.26 11.99
N LEU A 40 0.31 23.50 12.36
CA LEU A 40 0.14 22.22 13.03
C LEU A 40 0.12 22.44 14.55
N GLU A 41 -0.98 22.08 15.19
CA GLU A 41 -1.15 22.22 16.64
C GLU A 41 -0.44 21.04 17.35
N ILE A 42 0.86 21.18 17.54
CA ILE A 42 1.73 20.19 18.17
C ILE A 42 2.58 20.85 19.25
N PRO A 43 2.67 20.26 20.46
CA PRO A 43 3.53 20.81 21.52
C PRO A 43 5.01 20.74 21.13
N SER A 44 5.84 21.55 21.77
CA SER A 44 7.29 21.45 21.60
C SER A 44 7.77 20.04 21.99
N PRO A 45 8.81 19.47 21.32
CA PRO A 45 9.21 18.07 21.53
C PRO A 45 9.73 17.73 22.94
N ALA A 46 9.91 18.72 23.82
CA ALA A 46 10.30 18.50 25.22
C ALA A 46 11.51 17.55 25.43
N GLY A 47 12.47 17.58 24.52
CA GLY A 47 13.67 16.71 24.54
C GLY A 47 13.49 15.36 23.86
N ARG A 48 12.29 14.99 23.39
CA ARG A 48 12.08 13.77 22.61
C ARG A 48 12.44 13.99 21.14
N SER A 49 12.91 12.93 20.52
CA SER A 49 13.11 12.95 19.06
C SER A 49 11.79 12.73 18.33
N ARG A 50 11.63 13.38 17.18
CA ARG A 50 10.48 13.24 16.29
C ARG A 50 10.90 12.76 14.91
N VAL A 51 10.12 11.85 14.35
CA VAL A 51 10.17 11.53 12.94
C VAL A 51 8.88 12.01 12.27
N TRP A 52 9.04 12.66 11.11
CA TRP A 52 7.90 13.03 10.26
C TRP A 52 7.76 12.03 9.13
N ILE A 53 6.68 11.25 9.14
CA ILE A 53 6.36 10.26 8.10
C ILE A 53 5.23 10.82 7.24
N HIS A 54 5.43 10.84 5.92
CA HIS A 54 4.43 11.30 4.96
C HIS A 54 3.93 10.14 4.10
N ALA A 55 2.60 9.89 4.14
CA ALA A 55 1.89 8.86 3.37
C ALA A 55 0.64 9.48 2.75
N VAL A 56 0.56 9.57 1.42
CA VAL A 56 -0.48 10.37 0.73
C VAL A 56 -1.86 9.74 0.77
N SER A 57 -1.93 8.43 0.59
CA SER A 57 -3.16 7.69 0.27
C SER A 57 -3.43 6.54 1.25
N VAL A 58 -4.64 5.97 1.14
CA VAL A 58 -5.03 4.73 1.85
C VAL A 58 -3.98 3.63 1.68
N GLY A 59 -3.53 3.39 0.44
CA GLY A 59 -2.56 2.33 0.16
C GLY A 59 -1.22 2.54 0.85
N GLU A 60 -0.75 3.79 0.92
CA GLU A 60 0.51 4.13 1.58
C GLU A 60 0.40 4.07 3.10
N VAL A 61 -0.73 4.52 3.68
CA VAL A 61 -0.99 4.36 5.13
C VAL A 61 -0.99 2.89 5.53
N ILE A 62 -1.66 2.06 4.74
CA ILE A 62 -1.66 0.62 4.95
C ILE A 62 -0.23 0.04 4.82
N ALA A 63 0.53 0.45 3.80
CA ALA A 63 1.91 0.00 3.62
C ALA A 63 2.86 0.49 4.73
N ALA A 64 2.61 1.66 5.31
CA ALA A 64 3.38 2.19 6.44
C ALA A 64 3.10 1.48 7.76
N LYS A 65 1.92 0.86 7.93
CA LYS A 65 1.49 0.27 9.20
C LYS A 65 2.51 -0.68 9.85
N PRO A 66 3.06 -1.69 9.16
CA PRO A 66 4.07 -2.57 9.77
C PRO A 66 5.37 -1.82 10.13
N ILE A 67 5.76 -0.79 9.37
CA ILE A 67 6.91 0.06 9.72
C ILE A 67 6.61 0.81 11.02
N LEU A 68 5.44 1.43 11.15
CA LEU A 68 5.02 2.15 12.35
C LEU A 68 4.98 1.23 13.59
N GLN A 69 4.49 0.00 13.43
CA GLN A 69 4.48 -1.01 14.50
C GLN A 69 5.89 -1.32 14.98
N LEU A 70 6.83 -1.51 14.06
CA LEU A 70 8.23 -1.79 14.38
C LEU A 70 8.93 -0.59 15.02
N LEU A 71 8.70 0.62 14.54
CA LEU A 71 9.21 1.84 15.16
C LEU A 71 8.73 1.99 16.60
N ARG A 72 7.43 1.76 16.84
CA ARG A 72 6.84 1.84 18.17
C ARG A 72 7.37 0.77 19.12
N ALA A 73 7.65 -0.44 18.61
CA ALA A 73 8.21 -1.53 19.38
C ALA A 73 9.69 -1.31 19.73
N GLN A 74 10.48 -0.79 18.79
CA GLN A 74 11.93 -0.61 18.94
C GLN A 74 12.30 0.67 19.69
N GLU A 75 11.55 1.76 19.49
CA GLU A 75 11.81 3.05 20.10
C GLU A 75 10.50 3.68 20.61
N PRO A 76 9.99 3.22 21.78
CA PRO A 76 8.70 3.70 22.31
C PRO A 76 8.68 5.21 22.64
N THR A 77 9.84 5.83 22.82
CA THR A 77 9.99 7.25 23.16
C THR A 77 10.00 8.16 21.94
N LEU A 78 10.16 7.60 20.74
CA LEU A 78 10.14 8.34 19.48
C LEU A 78 8.74 8.87 19.20
N GLU A 79 8.61 10.19 19.06
CA GLU A 79 7.35 10.79 18.63
C GLU A 79 7.20 10.68 17.11
N ILE A 80 6.11 10.04 16.67
CA ILE A 80 5.80 9.83 15.26
C ILE A 80 4.72 10.81 14.82
N VAL A 81 5.07 11.69 13.90
CA VAL A 81 4.13 12.59 13.21
C VAL A 81 3.80 12.00 11.84
N LEU A 82 2.57 11.56 11.66
CA LEU A 82 2.07 11.05 10.39
C LEU A 82 1.30 12.14 9.66
N THR A 83 1.62 12.37 8.39
CA THR A 83 0.83 13.26 7.54
C THR A 83 0.26 12.55 6.33
N VAL A 84 -0.95 12.92 5.95
CA VAL A 84 -1.66 12.37 4.79
C VAL A 84 -2.23 13.49 3.92
N THR A 85 -2.45 13.21 2.65
CA THR A 85 -3.02 14.21 1.73
C THR A 85 -4.52 14.03 1.54
N THR A 86 -5.02 12.77 1.51
CA THR A 86 -6.41 12.45 1.21
C THR A 86 -7.24 12.21 2.47
N SER A 87 -8.54 12.58 2.44
CA SER A 87 -9.46 12.36 3.55
C SER A 87 -9.67 10.87 3.84
N SER A 88 -9.70 10.04 2.80
CA SER A 88 -9.76 8.58 2.96
C SER A 88 -8.49 8.01 3.61
N GLY A 89 -7.30 8.52 3.26
CA GLY A 89 -6.05 8.16 3.94
C GLY A 89 -6.06 8.57 5.41
N HIS A 90 -6.57 9.78 5.71
CA HIS A 90 -6.70 10.26 7.08
C HIS A 90 -7.65 9.38 7.92
N GLN A 91 -8.80 9.01 7.35
CA GLN A 91 -9.74 8.11 8.00
C GLN A 91 -9.10 6.74 8.24
N THR A 92 -8.44 6.16 7.22
CA THR A 92 -7.74 4.88 7.34
C THR A 92 -6.67 4.92 8.45
N ALA A 93 -5.89 6.00 8.55
CA ALA A 93 -4.89 6.16 9.60
C ALA A 93 -5.55 6.14 10.99
N ARG A 94 -6.65 6.88 11.17
CA ARG A 94 -7.41 6.91 12.42
C ARG A 94 -8.02 5.57 12.82
N GLU A 95 -8.51 4.80 11.86
CA GLU A 95 -9.19 3.53 12.12
C GLU A 95 -8.21 2.35 12.28
N GLN A 96 -7.14 2.31 11.47
CA GLN A 96 -6.30 1.13 11.37
C GLN A 96 -4.89 1.29 11.97
N ALA A 97 -4.47 2.51 12.29
CA ALA A 97 -3.13 2.80 12.80
C ALA A 97 -3.12 3.75 14.01
N LYS A 98 -4.27 3.95 14.67
CA LYS A 98 -4.49 4.95 15.72
C LYS A 98 -3.43 4.96 16.83
N ASP A 99 -2.98 3.78 17.25
CA ASP A 99 -2.03 3.64 18.38
C ASP A 99 -0.56 3.61 17.93
N LEU A 100 -0.29 3.84 16.63
CA LEU A 100 1.03 3.71 16.02
C LEU A 100 1.70 5.06 15.74
N PHE A 101 1.01 6.16 15.91
CA PHE A 101 1.54 7.53 15.77
C PHE A 101 1.06 8.40 16.94
N ASP A 102 1.79 9.49 17.20
CA ASP A 102 1.44 10.44 18.26
C ASP A 102 0.56 11.58 17.70
N TYR A 103 0.83 11.98 16.45
CA TYR A 103 0.13 13.08 15.80
C TYR A 103 -0.22 12.72 14.37
N LEU A 104 -1.45 13.07 13.95
CA LEU A 104 -1.94 12.89 12.58
C LEU A 104 -2.44 14.22 12.03
N PHE A 105 -1.90 14.64 10.89
CA PHE A 105 -2.28 15.89 10.23
C PHE A 105 -2.46 15.69 8.72
N TYR A 106 -3.18 16.62 8.11
CA TYR A 106 -3.10 16.79 6.67
C TYR A 106 -1.78 17.44 6.29
N PHE A 107 -1.18 16.92 5.22
CA PHE A 107 0.08 17.45 4.69
C PHE A 107 -0.08 18.91 4.27
N PRO A 108 0.83 19.82 4.68
CA PRO A 108 0.83 21.20 4.22
C PRO A 108 0.94 21.29 2.70
N ILE A 109 0.25 22.24 2.09
CA ILE A 109 0.36 22.49 0.65
C ILE A 109 1.80 22.88 0.34
N ASP A 110 2.35 22.40 -0.79
CA ASP A 110 3.75 22.62 -1.17
C ASP A 110 4.04 24.06 -1.62
N VAL A 111 3.68 25.01 -0.77
CA VAL A 111 4.10 26.41 -0.81
C VAL A 111 5.17 26.62 0.25
N LEU A 112 6.30 27.23 -0.12
CA LEU A 112 7.47 27.38 0.75
C LEU A 112 7.12 27.86 2.17
N ARG A 113 6.34 28.90 2.28
CA ARG A 113 5.91 29.48 3.56
C ARG A 113 5.15 28.48 4.44
N PHE A 114 4.32 27.62 3.85
CA PHE A 114 3.53 26.64 4.59
C PHE A 114 4.38 25.43 5.01
N GLN A 115 5.28 25.00 4.14
CA GLN A 115 6.23 23.93 4.47
C GLN A 115 7.21 24.35 5.57
N MET A 116 7.73 25.58 5.50
CA MET A 116 8.58 26.16 6.58
C MET A 116 7.82 26.26 7.91
N ALA A 117 6.55 26.69 7.89
CA ALA A 117 5.73 26.73 9.09
C ALA A 117 5.50 25.33 9.68
N GLY A 118 5.17 24.35 8.84
CA GLY A 118 5.04 22.95 9.26
C GLY A 118 6.32 22.40 9.88
N MET A 119 7.49 22.61 9.25
CA MET A 119 8.79 22.22 9.79
C MET A 119 9.08 22.89 11.15
N GLN A 120 8.75 24.16 11.29
CA GLN A 120 8.92 24.88 12.53
C GLN A 120 8.03 24.34 13.66
N CYS A 121 6.81 23.91 13.34
CA CYS A 121 5.90 23.28 14.31
C CYS A 121 6.38 21.87 14.70
N VAL A 122 6.68 21.02 13.72
CA VAL A 122 7.04 19.62 13.94
C VAL A 122 8.43 19.47 14.53
N ARG A 123 9.42 20.21 14.02
CA ARG A 123 10.85 20.10 14.41
C ARG A 123 11.37 18.66 14.35
N PRO A 124 11.22 17.97 13.22
CA PRO A 124 11.61 16.57 13.11
C PRO A 124 13.14 16.40 13.15
N ARG A 125 13.62 15.26 13.64
CA ARG A 125 15.01 14.82 13.51
C ARG A 125 15.26 14.10 12.20
N ALA A 126 14.20 13.51 11.61
CA ALA A 126 14.24 12.89 10.29
C ALA A 126 12.88 13.02 9.62
N VAL A 127 12.89 12.95 8.29
CA VAL A 127 11.70 12.91 7.45
C VAL A 127 11.73 11.63 6.62
N ALA A 128 10.65 10.85 6.64
CA ALA A 128 10.48 9.66 5.81
C ALA A 128 9.27 9.87 4.86
N ILE A 129 9.49 9.74 3.56
CA ILE A 129 8.47 9.93 2.54
C ILE A 129 8.15 8.57 1.92
N MET A 130 6.86 8.20 1.91
CA MET A 130 6.40 6.97 1.29
C MET A 130 6.36 7.07 -0.23
N GLU A 131 6.71 5.99 -0.90
CA GLU A 131 6.62 5.78 -2.35
C GLU A 131 7.35 6.85 -3.19
N THR A 132 6.63 7.83 -3.81
CA THR A 132 7.25 8.76 -4.78
C THR A 132 6.77 10.22 -4.61
N GLU A 133 6.38 10.61 -3.43
CA GLU A 133 5.78 11.92 -3.15
C GLU A 133 6.88 12.99 -2.91
N LEU A 134 7.53 13.37 -4.00
CA LEU A 134 8.63 14.36 -3.98
C LEU A 134 8.05 15.77 -4.14
N TRP A 135 8.04 16.54 -3.06
CA TRP A 135 7.55 17.92 -2.99
C TRP A 135 8.73 18.85 -2.73
N TRP A 136 9.04 19.74 -3.66
CA TRP A 136 10.28 20.51 -3.66
C TRP A 136 10.43 21.43 -2.45
N ASN A 137 9.36 22.16 -2.09
CA ASN A 137 9.42 23.05 -0.94
C ASN A 137 9.52 22.28 0.38
N PHE A 138 8.91 21.09 0.46
CA PHE A 138 9.03 20.21 1.61
C PHE A 138 10.47 19.72 1.80
N LEU A 139 11.08 19.19 0.74
CA LEU A 139 12.48 18.74 0.75
C LEU A 139 13.43 19.86 1.10
N TRP A 140 13.26 21.03 0.48
CA TRP A 140 14.09 22.20 0.74
C TRP A 140 13.92 22.75 2.15
N SER A 141 12.67 22.75 2.69
CA SER A 141 12.41 23.14 4.07
C SER A 141 13.06 22.17 5.06
N ALA A 142 13.02 20.85 4.80
CA ALA A 142 13.70 19.87 5.63
C ALA A 142 15.22 20.10 5.65
N ASP A 143 15.82 20.39 4.50
CA ASP A 143 17.26 20.71 4.37
C ASP A 143 17.65 21.95 5.19
N ILE A 144 16.86 23.03 5.13
CA ILE A 144 17.07 24.24 5.97
C ILE A 144 17.01 23.93 7.47
N PHE A 145 16.11 23.04 7.86
CA PHE A 145 15.98 22.61 9.26
C PHE A 145 17.01 21.54 9.65
N GLU A 146 17.89 21.14 8.73
CA GLU A 146 18.89 20.08 8.92
C GLU A 146 18.24 18.74 9.33
N ALA A 147 17.01 18.49 8.86
CA ALA A 147 16.30 17.23 9.03
C ALA A 147 16.55 16.34 7.82
N PRO A 148 17.37 15.28 7.93
CA PRO A 148 17.66 14.40 6.80
C PRO A 148 16.37 13.72 6.30
N VAL A 149 16.24 13.67 4.96
CA VAL A 149 15.05 13.11 4.28
C VAL A 149 15.40 11.80 3.63
N ILE A 150 14.61 10.77 3.87
CA ILE A 150 14.72 9.48 3.18
C ILE A 150 13.42 9.14 2.45
N LEU A 151 13.57 8.53 1.28
CA LEU A 151 12.47 7.89 0.56
C LEU A 151 12.37 6.44 1.02
N ILE A 152 11.21 6.01 1.46
CA ILE A 152 10.96 4.64 1.91
C ILE A 152 9.88 3.97 1.06
N ASN A 153 9.99 2.66 0.86
CA ASN A 153 9.10 1.89 0.00
C ASN A 153 8.97 2.53 -1.39
N GLY A 154 10.09 3.06 -1.92
CA GLY A 154 10.13 3.87 -3.13
C GLY A 154 9.72 3.08 -4.37
N ARG A 155 8.84 3.67 -5.21
CA ARG A 155 8.33 3.03 -6.42
C ARG A 155 8.22 4.03 -7.56
N ILE A 156 8.69 3.67 -8.74
CA ILE A 156 8.56 4.49 -9.95
C ILE A 156 7.97 3.65 -11.09
N SER A 157 6.69 3.84 -11.39
CA SER A 157 6.03 3.16 -12.51
C SER A 157 6.60 3.61 -13.87
N ASP A 158 6.50 2.75 -14.90
CA ASP A 158 6.95 3.08 -16.27
C ASP A 158 6.35 4.38 -16.80
N ARG A 159 5.08 4.60 -16.50
CA ARG A 159 4.38 5.82 -16.91
C ARG A 159 4.97 7.06 -16.23
N ASN A 160 5.22 6.98 -14.92
CA ASN A 160 5.82 8.07 -14.16
C ASN A 160 7.26 8.30 -14.60
N PHE A 161 8.05 7.25 -14.79
CA PHE A 161 9.43 7.37 -15.27
C PHE A 161 9.51 8.09 -16.61
N ARG A 162 8.71 7.68 -17.61
CA ARG A 162 8.64 8.36 -18.93
C ARG A 162 8.25 9.83 -18.83
N ARG A 163 7.37 10.19 -17.91
CA ARG A 163 6.96 11.58 -17.66
C ARG A 163 8.07 12.36 -16.94
N THR A 164 8.61 11.79 -15.90
CA THR A 164 9.59 12.42 -14.99
C THR A 164 10.94 12.59 -15.66
N SER A 165 11.37 11.66 -16.52
CA SER A 165 12.64 11.76 -17.26
C SER A 165 12.68 12.99 -18.18
N ARG A 166 11.52 13.43 -18.72
CA ARG A 166 11.42 14.69 -19.48
C ARG A 166 11.57 15.93 -18.61
N LEU A 167 11.36 15.81 -17.30
CA LEU A 167 11.44 16.86 -16.29
C LEU A 167 12.72 16.73 -15.44
N GLY A 168 13.74 16.03 -15.93
CA GLY A 168 15.01 15.78 -15.26
C GLY A 168 15.65 17.02 -14.60
N PRO A 169 15.67 18.20 -15.24
CA PRO A 169 16.19 19.44 -14.63
C PRO A 169 15.47 19.87 -13.35
N ILE A 170 14.22 19.42 -13.15
CA ILE A 170 13.44 19.69 -11.93
C ILE A 170 13.71 18.61 -10.87
N TYR A 171 13.71 17.33 -11.28
CA TYR A 171 13.82 16.21 -10.35
C TYR A 171 15.23 16.01 -9.79
N ARG A 172 16.26 16.20 -10.59
CA ARG A 172 17.66 16.02 -10.14
C ARG A 172 18.03 16.88 -8.92
N PRO A 173 17.71 18.19 -8.86
CA PRO A 173 17.97 18.99 -7.67
C PRO A 173 17.16 18.53 -6.45
N MET A 174 15.93 18.05 -6.64
CA MET A 174 15.10 17.51 -5.55
C MET A 174 15.72 16.23 -4.97
N LEU A 175 16.15 15.31 -5.85
CA LEU A 175 16.74 14.03 -5.45
C LEU A 175 18.09 14.21 -4.72
N LYS A 176 18.82 15.29 -4.99
CA LYS A 176 20.06 15.64 -4.26
C LYS A 176 19.82 16.07 -2.81
N LEU A 177 18.59 16.49 -2.47
CA LEU A 177 18.18 16.77 -1.08
C LEU A 177 17.81 15.51 -0.30
N MET A 178 17.69 14.37 -1.00
CA MET A 178 17.38 13.09 -0.35
C MET A 178 18.66 12.47 0.22
N ARG A 179 18.62 12.13 1.50
CA ARG A 179 19.75 11.45 2.16
C ARG A 179 19.92 10.02 1.65
N ARG A 180 18.80 9.29 1.48
CA ARG A 180 18.74 7.94 0.92
C ARG A 180 17.44 7.74 0.16
N CYS A 181 17.50 6.97 -0.93
CA CYS A 181 16.33 6.52 -1.67
C CYS A 181 16.22 4.98 -1.55
N LEU A 182 15.31 4.52 -0.71
CA LEU A 182 15.13 3.11 -0.38
C LEU A 182 13.96 2.55 -1.19
N MET A 183 14.27 1.71 -2.18
CA MET A 183 13.36 1.31 -3.24
C MET A 183 12.79 -0.08 -3.04
N GLN A 184 11.61 -0.33 -3.64
CA GLN A 184 10.95 -1.64 -3.59
C GLN A 184 11.66 -2.69 -4.44
N THR A 185 12.10 -2.32 -5.65
CA THR A 185 12.67 -3.23 -6.64
C THR A 185 13.94 -2.67 -7.27
N GLN A 186 14.74 -3.55 -7.88
CA GLN A 186 15.91 -3.13 -8.65
C GLN A 186 15.52 -2.22 -9.83
N ALA A 187 14.39 -2.50 -10.49
CA ALA A 187 13.89 -1.67 -11.58
C ALA A 187 13.55 -0.24 -11.12
N ASP A 188 12.95 -0.09 -9.92
CA ASP A 188 12.68 1.23 -9.34
C ASP A 188 13.98 1.94 -8.97
N ALA A 189 14.97 1.22 -8.43
CA ALA A 189 16.29 1.75 -8.09
C ALA A 189 17.02 2.26 -9.34
N ASP A 190 16.98 1.52 -10.43
CA ASP A 190 17.63 1.92 -11.68
C ASP A 190 16.97 3.16 -12.30
N ARG A 191 15.64 3.24 -12.21
CA ARG A 191 14.88 4.41 -12.67
C ARG A 191 15.21 5.67 -11.86
N ILE A 192 15.24 5.58 -10.54
CA ILE A 192 15.52 6.77 -9.71
C ILE A 192 16.98 7.23 -9.83
N ARG A 193 17.93 6.30 -10.02
CA ARG A 193 19.34 6.63 -10.36
C ARG A 193 19.42 7.41 -11.68
N GLN A 194 18.71 6.98 -12.71
CA GLN A 194 18.63 7.68 -14.00
C GLN A 194 18.05 9.09 -13.85
N LEU A 195 17.15 9.30 -12.89
CA LEU A 195 16.59 10.62 -12.56
C LEU A 195 17.58 11.48 -11.75
N GLY A 196 18.65 10.91 -11.21
CA GLY A 196 19.74 11.63 -10.56
C GLY A 196 19.86 11.42 -9.06
N ALA A 197 19.24 10.40 -8.49
CA ALA A 197 19.47 9.99 -7.10
C ALA A 197 20.85 9.32 -6.96
N GLU A 198 21.56 9.65 -5.89
CA GLU A 198 22.93 9.15 -5.65
C GLU A 198 22.95 7.97 -4.67
N ASN A 199 22.26 8.06 -3.54
CA ASN A 199 22.26 7.05 -2.49
C ASN A 199 21.00 6.17 -2.60
N VAL A 200 21.07 5.11 -3.42
CA VAL A 200 19.92 4.26 -3.75
C VAL A 200 20.17 2.81 -3.33
N GLU A 201 19.27 2.28 -2.52
CA GLU A 201 19.29 0.90 -2.05
C GLU A 201 17.95 0.21 -2.35
N VAL A 202 17.96 -1.12 -2.48
CA VAL A 202 16.75 -1.94 -2.64
C VAL A 202 16.48 -2.66 -1.33
N LEU A 203 15.37 -2.33 -0.68
CA LEU A 203 14.98 -2.93 0.60
C LEU A 203 13.72 -3.82 0.53
N GLY A 204 13.06 -3.88 -0.63
CA GLY A 204 11.85 -4.68 -0.84
C GLY A 204 10.55 -3.91 -0.63
N ASN A 205 9.42 -4.61 -0.70
CA ASN A 205 8.09 -4.01 -0.64
C ASN A 205 7.36 -4.43 0.63
N CYS A 206 6.98 -3.44 1.47
CA CYS A 206 6.26 -3.65 2.74
C CYS A 206 4.93 -4.39 2.60
N LYS A 207 4.36 -4.46 1.41
CA LYS A 207 3.11 -5.20 1.17
C LYS A 207 3.26 -6.71 1.40
N PHE A 208 4.48 -7.26 1.22
CA PHE A 208 4.75 -8.66 1.51
C PHE A 208 4.68 -8.95 3.02
N ASP A 209 5.19 -8.05 3.85
CA ASP A 209 5.13 -8.19 5.31
C ASP A 209 3.69 -8.18 5.84
N GLN A 210 2.82 -7.38 5.22
CA GLN A 210 1.40 -7.36 5.57
C GLN A 210 0.68 -8.65 5.21
N ALA A 211 1.09 -9.28 4.11
CA ALA A 211 0.47 -10.52 3.66
C ALA A 211 0.93 -11.72 4.49
N ALA A 212 2.15 -11.69 5.02
CA ALA A 212 2.73 -12.73 5.86
C ALA A 212 2.12 -12.73 7.29
N ALA A 213 0.79 -12.57 7.39
CA ALA A 213 0.06 -12.59 8.65
C ALA A 213 0.19 -13.94 9.39
N ALA A 214 -0.27 -13.96 10.65
CA ALA A 214 -0.25 -15.16 11.49
C ALA A 214 -0.88 -16.38 10.78
N PRO A 215 -0.36 -17.60 11.05
CA PRO A 215 -0.92 -18.81 10.44
C PRO A 215 -2.41 -18.96 10.80
N VAL A 216 -3.23 -19.18 9.79
CA VAL A 216 -4.66 -19.42 9.93
C VAL A 216 -4.92 -20.91 10.09
N ASP A 217 -5.76 -21.29 11.04
CA ASP A 217 -6.19 -22.68 11.21
C ASP A 217 -7.16 -23.06 10.09
N ALA A 218 -6.64 -23.71 9.07
CA ALA A 218 -7.42 -24.20 7.94
C ALA A 218 -8.43 -25.27 8.35
N GLY A 219 -8.17 -26.06 9.39
CA GLY A 219 -9.10 -27.08 9.90
C GLY A 219 -10.37 -26.43 10.44
N LEU A 220 -10.23 -25.44 11.29
CA LEU A 220 -11.34 -24.66 11.84
C LEU A 220 -12.18 -23.99 10.75
N TRP A 221 -11.54 -23.44 9.73
CA TRP A 221 -12.24 -22.81 8.61
C TRP A 221 -12.95 -23.80 7.71
N ARG A 222 -12.37 -25.00 7.49
CA ARG A 222 -13.06 -26.09 6.77
C ARG A 222 -14.35 -26.51 7.49
N GLU A 223 -14.30 -26.65 8.80
CA GLU A 223 -15.47 -26.97 9.63
C GLU A 223 -16.54 -25.86 9.56
N LYS A 224 -16.14 -24.59 9.79
CA LYS A 224 -17.02 -23.42 9.75
C LYS A 224 -17.76 -23.24 8.42
N LEU A 225 -17.12 -23.63 7.33
CA LEU A 225 -17.68 -23.50 5.97
C LEU A 225 -18.34 -24.79 5.47
N GLY A 226 -18.32 -25.86 6.26
CA GLY A 226 -18.89 -27.16 5.90
C GLY A 226 -18.22 -27.83 4.71
N LEU A 227 -16.88 -27.65 4.58
CA LEU A 227 -16.13 -28.17 3.44
C LEU A 227 -15.84 -29.67 3.59
N SER A 228 -16.24 -30.46 2.62
CA SER A 228 -15.92 -31.90 2.54
C SER A 228 -14.47 -32.13 2.14
N SER A 229 -13.91 -33.29 2.52
CA SER A 229 -12.55 -33.69 2.14
C SER A 229 -12.42 -34.25 0.72
N GLY A 230 -13.53 -34.54 0.05
CA GLY A 230 -13.55 -35.27 -1.22
C GLY A 230 -13.48 -34.40 -2.48
N LYS A 231 -13.62 -33.08 -2.35
CA LYS A 231 -13.61 -32.16 -3.50
C LYS A 231 -12.64 -30.99 -3.27
N PRO A 232 -11.94 -30.54 -4.33
CA PRO A 232 -11.11 -29.36 -4.23
C PRO A 232 -11.95 -28.09 -3.97
N VAL A 233 -11.33 -27.12 -3.32
CA VAL A 233 -11.96 -25.83 -2.97
C VAL A 233 -11.44 -24.73 -3.87
N VAL A 234 -12.33 -24.07 -4.59
CA VAL A 234 -12.02 -22.88 -5.40
C VAL A 234 -12.56 -21.63 -4.67
N VAL A 235 -11.68 -20.68 -4.39
CA VAL A 235 -12.07 -19.41 -3.80
C VAL A 235 -11.92 -18.32 -4.86
N VAL A 236 -13.02 -17.63 -5.19
CA VAL A 236 -13.00 -16.43 -6.02
C VAL A 236 -12.99 -15.23 -5.11
N GLY A 237 -11.89 -14.50 -5.08
CA GLY A 237 -11.66 -13.40 -4.16
C GLY A 237 -11.82 -12.02 -4.80
N SER A 238 -12.59 -11.15 -4.14
CA SER A 238 -12.77 -9.75 -4.49
C SER A 238 -13.28 -9.50 -5.92
N ALA A 239 -14.22 -10.33 -6.37
CA ALA A 239 -14.86 -10.21 -7.68
C ALA A 239 -15.59 -8.87 -7.84
N ARG A 240 -15.42 -8.21 -8.97
CA ARG A 240 -16.09 -6.96 -9.32
C ARG A 240 -17.32 -7.22 -10.17
N ALA A 241 -18.32 -6.36 -10.08
CA ALA A 241 -19.57 -6.57 -10.81
C ALA A 241 -19.41 -6.61 -12.33
N GLU A 242 -18.43 -5.87 -12.84
CA GLU A 242 -18.09 -5.82 -14.27
C GLU A 242 -17.53 -7.15 -14.80
N GLU A 243 -17.20 -8.10 -13.91
CA GLU A 243 -16.68 -9.45 -14.21
C GLU A 243 -17.69 -10.56 -13.93
N PHE A 244 -18.85 -10.23 -13.38
CA PHE A 244 -19.82 -11.23 -12.91
C PHE A 244 -20.28 -12.19 -14.01
N ALA A 245 -20.47 -11.71 -15.23
CA ALA A 245 -20.85 -12.58 -16.35
C ALA A 245 -19.75 -13.63 -16.64
N ILE A 246 -18.48 -13.23 -16.61
CA ILE A 246 -17.32 -14.12 -16.80
C ILE A 246 -17.28 -15.19 -15.70
N PHE A 247 -17.48 -14.78 -14.46
CA PHE A 247 -17.47 -15.72 -13.33
C PHE A 247 -18.70 -16.64 -13.34
N ALA A 248 -19.88 -16.16 -13.68
CA ALA A 248 -21.08 -16.99 -13.76
C ALA A 248 -20.92 -18.08 -14.83
N GLU A 249 -20.39 -17.74 -15.99
CA GLU A 249 -20.14 -18.68 -17.08
C GLU A 249 -19.07 -19.73 -16.71
N ALA A 250 -18.00 -19.32 -16.02
CA ALA A 250 -16.91 -20.21 -15.63
C ALA A 250 -17.24 -21.09 -14.41
N LEU A 251 -17.97 -20.57 -13.40
CA LEU A 251 -18.17 -21.27 -12.13
C LEU A 251 -19.37 -22.21 -12.14
N ALA A 252 -20.44 -21.91 -12.87
CA ALA A 252 -21.62 -22.77 -12.90
C ALA A 252 -21.34 -24.21 -13.33
N PRO A 253 -20.52 -24.48 -14.37
CA PRO A 253 -20.11 -25.83 -14.72
C PRO A 253 -19.26 -26.53 -13.66
N LEU A 254 -18.45 -25.77 -12.90
CA LEU A 254 -17.52 -26.29 -11.89
C LEU A 254 -18.20 -26.71 -10.58
N ALA A 255 -19.43 -26.27 -10.31
CA ALA A 255 -20.12 -26.48 -9.04
C ALA A 255 -20.38 -27.97 -8.71
N GLY A 256 -20.25 -28.87 -9.69
CA GLY A 256 -20.29 -30.33 -9.47
C GLY A 256 -18.92 -30.96 -9.16
N GLU A 257 -17.84 -30.32 -9.61
CA GLU A 257 -16.49 -30.82 -9.55
C GLU A 257 -15.69 -30.26 -8.37
N ALA A 258 -16.05 -29.04 -7.92
CA ALA A 258 -15.37 -28.34 -6.84
C ALA A 258 -16.38 -27.70 -5.86
N GLN A 259 -15.91 -27.43 -4.66
CA GLN A 259 -16.61 -26.58 -3.67
C GLN A 259 -16.21 -25.14 -3.95
N ILE A 260 -17.18 -24.29 -4.26
CA ILE A 260 -16.95 -22.91 -4.70
C ILE A 260 -17.33 -21.93 -3.60
N ILE A 261 -16.38 -21.07 -3.24
CA ILE A 261 -16.60 -19.92 -2.37
C ILE A 261 -16.39 -18.66 -3.20
N PHE A 262 -17.40 -17.79 -3.22
CA PHE A 262 -17.37 -16.56 -4.01
C PHE A 262 -17.49 -15.33 -3.11
N ALA A 263 -16.46 -14.49 -3.13
CA ALA A 263 -16.38 -13.26 -2.36
C ALA A 263 -16.45 -12.03 -3.28
N PRO A 264 -17.57 -11.31 -3.35
CA PRO A 264 -17.66 -10.07 -4.12
C PRO A 264 -16.91 -8.94 -3.42
N ARG A 265 -16.36 -8.01 -4.18
CA ARG A 265 -15.72 -6.79 -3.65
C ARG A 265 -16.73 -5.85 -3.00
N HIS A 266 -17.94 -5.80 -3.52
CA HIS A 266 -19.06 -4.97 -3.09
C HIS A 266 -20.24 -5.87 -2.77
N LEU A 267 -20.53 -6.05 -1.49
CA LEU A 267 -21.57 -6.99 -1.02
C LEU A 267 -22.95 -6.60 -1.51
N GLU A 268 -23.23 -5.30 -1.61
CA GLU A 268 -24.49 -4.74 -2.09
C GLU A 268 -24.82 -5.11 -3.54
N ARG A 269 -23.79 -5.50 -4.33
CA ARG A 269 -23.96 -5.91 -5.73
C ARG A 269 -24.09 -7.42 -5.92
N LEU A 270 -24.03 -8.22 -4.84
CA LEU A 270 -24.16 -9.68 -4.91
C LEU A 270 -25.46 -10.15 -5.61
N PRO A 271 -26.63 -9.50 -5.44
CA PRO A 271 -27.85 -9.89 -6.15
C PRO A 271 -27.71 -9.88 -7.67
N GLU A 272 -26.85 -9.01 -8.23
CA GLU A 272 -26.58 -8.96 -9.66
C GLU A 272 -25.87 -10.23 -10.14
N PHE A 273 -24.95 -10.77 -9.33
CA PHE A 273 -24.28 -12.04 -9.64
C PHE A 273 -25.23 -13.22 -9.56
N VAL A 274 -26.07 -13.27 -8.50
CA VAL A 274 -27.07 -14.33 -8.32
C VAL A 274 -28.02 -14.41 -9.50
N ALA A 275 -28.43 -13.27 -10.06
CA ALA A 275 -29.33 -13.20 -11.21
C ALA A 275 -28.73 -13.78 -12.51
N LEU A 276 -27.39 -13.90 -12.60
CA LEU A 276 -26.69 -14.49 -13.73
C LEU A 276 -26.52 -16.02 -13.62
N LEU A 277 -26.74 -16.58 -12.44
CA LEU A 277 -26.58 -18.01 -12.23
C LEU A 277 -27.83 -18.79 -12.66
N PRO A 278 -27.70 -20.06 -13.09
CA PRO A 278 -28.82 -20.94 -13.31
C PRO A 278 -29.70 -21.05 -12.06
N SER A 279 -30.98 -20.91 -12.19
CA SER A 279 -31.92 -21.00 -11.07
C SER A 279 -31.93 -22.38 -10.36
N THR A 280 -31.39 -23.39 -11.01
CA THR A 280 -31.21 -24.74 -10.46
C THR A 280 -29.90 -24.89 -9.67
N LEU A 281 -29.01 -23.90 -9.70
CA LEU A 281 -27.76 -23.97 -8.96
C LEU A 281 -27.96 -23.56 -7.50
N PRO A 282 -27.72 -24.46 -6.52
CA PRO A 282 -27.85 -24.12 -5.10
C PRO A 282 -26.87 -23.00 -4.70
N VAL A 283 -27.35 -22.05 -3.93
CA VAL A 283 -26.53 -20.98 -3.36
C VAL A 283 -26.76 -20.91 -1.85
N ALA A 284 -25.71 -20.59 -1.13
CA ALA A 284 -25.69 -20.39 0.32
C ALA A 284 -25.00 -19.06 0.68
N TYR A 285 -25.31 -18.53 1.86
CA TYR A 285 -24.82 -17.23 2.34
C TYR A 285 -24.14 -17.35 3.69
N ARG A 286 -22.88 -16.94 3.76
CA ARG A 286 -22.08 -16.97 4.99
C ARG A 286 -22.70 -16.15 6.11
N SER A 287 -23.24 -14.97 5.80
CA SER A 287 -23.91 -14.09 6.77
C SER A 287 -25.11 -14.74 7.46
N ARG A 288 -25.71 -15.78 6.88
CA ARG A 288 -26.83 -16.56 7.43
C ARG A 288 -26.37 -17.77 8.22
N GLY A 289 -25.07 -18.01 8.35
CA GLY A 289 -24.53 -19.21 8.99
C GLY A 289 -24.67 -20.48 8.14
N GLU A 290 -24.97 -20.36 6.85
CA GLU A 290 -25.08 -21.48 5.92
C GLU A 290 -23.72 -22.03 5.54
N THR A 291 -23.67 -23.31 5.18
CA THR A 291 -22.45 -24.01 4.77
C THR A 291 -22.40 -24.22 3.26
N THR A 292 -21.22 -24.56 2.74
CA THR A 292 -21.00 -24.74 1.30
C THR A 292 -21.88 -25.87 0.76
N PRO A 293 -22.73 -25.64 -0.25
CA PRO A 293 -23.53 -26.68 -0.87
C PRO A 293 -22.68 -27.71 -1.60
N ASP A 294 -23.06 -28.97 -1.63
CA ASP A 294 -22.32 -30.03 -2.32
C ASP A 294 -22.17 -29.77 -3.83
N ARG A 295 -23.18 -29.15 -4.45
CA ARG A 295 -23.21 -28.73 -5.85
C ARG A 295 -23.72 -27.32 -5.97
N GLY A 296 -22.91 -26.34 -5.56
CA GLY A 296 -23.35 -24.96 -5.56
C GLY A 296 -22.25 -23.98 -5.18
N ILE A 297 -22.66 -22.79 -4.80
CA ILE A 297 -21.76 -21.68 -4.46
C ILE A 297 -22.09 -21.17 -3.06
N LEU A 298 -21.10 -21.10 -2.19
CA LEU A 298 -21.17 -20.33 -0.96
C LEU A 298 -20.73 -18.89 -1.22
N PHE A 299 -21.60 -17.94 -0.97
CA PHE A 299 -21.23 -16.53 -0.99
C PHE A 299 -20.62 -16.11 0.34
N LEU A 300 -19.39 -15.61 0.27
CA LEU A 300 -18.73 -14.95 1.39
C LEU A 300 -19.18 -13.48 1.41
N ASP A 301 -20.38 -13.27 1.91
CA ASP A 301 -21.08 -11.98 2.00
C ASP A 301 -20.85 -11.28 3.34
N THR A 302 -19.66 -11.50 3.92
CA THR A 302 -19.16 -10.91 5.16
C THR A 302 -17.87 -10.16 4.91
N TYR A 303 -17.57 -9.14 5.73
CA TYR A 303 -16.28 -8.43 5.69
C TYR A 303 -15.26 -9.04 6.66
N GLY A 304 -13.98 -9.02 6.26
CA GLY A 304 -12.87 -9.38 7.14
C GLY A 304 -12.46 -10.85 7.11
N GLU A 305 -13.28 -11.78 6.58
CA GLU A 305 -13.02 -13.23 6.61
C GLU A 305 -12.20 -13.74 5.39
N LEU A 306 -12.17 -13.01 4.26
CA LEU A 306 -11.61 -13.50 3.00
C LEU A 306 -10.13 -13.91 3.11
N ALA A 307 -9.33 -13.17 3.88
CA ALA A 307 -7.91 -13.48 4.07
C ALA A 307 -7.72 -14.86 4.72
N ASP A 308 -8.55 -15.19 5.70
CA ASP A 308 -8.52 -16.47 6.40
C ASP A 308 -9.09 -17.59 5.54
N VAL A 309 -10.14 -17.30 4.77
CA VAL A 309 -10.77 -18.29 3.85
C VAL A 309 -9.80 -18.76 2.77
N TYR A 310 -8.83 -17.95 2.38
CA TYR A 310 -7.77 -18.43 1.46
C TYR A 310 -6.99 -19.64 2.02
N ALA A 311 -6.90 -19.81 3.33
CA ALA A 311 -6.21 -20.97 3.92
C ALA A 311 -6.81 -22.31 3.54
N VAL A 312 -8.12 -22.38 3.23
CA VAL A 312 -8.82 -23.61 2.83
C VAL A 312 -8.84 -23.87 1.32
N ALA A 313 -8.42 -22.89 0.51
CA ALA A 313 -8.44 -22.99 -0.94
C ALA A 313 -7.43 -24.04 -1.48
N ASP A 314 -7.82 -24.75 -2.51
CA ASP A 314 -6.93 -25.54 -3.37
C ASP A 314 -6.50 -24.74 -4.61
N LEU A 315 -7.33 -23.77 -5.01
CA LEU A 315 -7.07 -22.81 -6.09
C LEU A 315 -7.79 -21.49 -5.78
N VAL A 316 -7.09 -20.38 -6.04
CA VAL A 316 -7.68 -19.03 -5.86
C VAL A 316 -7.78 -18.33 -7.21
N VAL A 317 -8.93 -17.72 -7.49
CA VAL A 317 -9.12 -16.82 -8.62
C VAL A 317 -9.30 -15.41 -8.07
N ILE A 318 -8.47 -14.46 -8.51
CA ILE A 318 -8.53 -13.07 -8.06
C ILE A 318 -9.28 -12.20 -9.06
N GLY A 319 -10.30 -11.50 -8.58
CA GLY A 319 -11.09 -10.57 -9.37
C GLY A 319 -10.40 -9.22 -9.63
N GLY A 320 -11.09 -8.34 -10.35
CA GLY A 320 -10.63 -7.00 -10.74
C GLY A 320 -9.65 -6.99 -11.90
N GLY A 321 -9.22 -8.16 -12.37
CA GLY A 321 -8.23 -8.33 -13.44
C GLY A 321 -8.79 -8.85 -14.75
N PHE A 322 -9.98 -9.42 -14.78
CA PHE A 322 -10.64 -9.91 -16.00
C PHE A 322 -11.34 -8.80 -16.76
N ALA A 323 -11.74 -7.74 -16.08
CA ALA A 323 -12.10 -6.46 -16.68
C ALA A 323 -11.01 -5.41 -16.38
N ASN A 324 -10.99 -4.28 -17.11
CA ASN A 324 -9.94 -3.26 -16.96
C ASN A 324 -10.13 -2.40 -15.71
N LEU A 325 -10.03 -3.03 -14.53
CA LEU A 325 -10.27 -2.43 -13.21
C LEU A 325 -9.02 -2.34 -12.34
N GLY A 326 -7.87 -2.83 -12.86
CA GLY A 326 -6.58 -2.72 -12.20
C GLY A 326 -6.20 -3.87 -11.27
N GLY A 327 -7.02 -4.92 -11.17
CA GLY A 327 -6.76 -6.08 -10.32
C GLY A 327 -7.04 -5.86 -8.84
N GLN A 328 -7.12 -6.97 -8.10
CA GLN A 328 -7.24 -7.00 -6.63
C GLN A 328 -6.00 -7.65 -5.99
N ASN A 329 -5.94 -7.67 -4.66
CA ASN A 329 -4.78 -8.11 -3.90
C ASN A 329 -4.56 -9.63 -4.03
N LEU A 330 -3.49 -10.03 -4.71
CA LEU A 330 -3.08 -11.45 -4.83
C LEU A 330 -2.03 -11.86 -3.77
N LEU A 331 -1.51 -10.93 -2.97
CA LEU A 331 -0.52 -11.25 -1.93
C LEU A 331 -1.11 -12.14 -0.83
N GLN A 332 -2.37 -11.95 -0.45
CA GLN A 332 -3.00 -12.75 0.60
C GLN A 332 -3.07 -14.24 0.27
N PRO A 333 -3.61 -14.66 -0.90
CA PRO A 333 -3.59 -16.08 -1.26
C PRO A 333 -2.18 -16.62 -1.51
N LEU A 334 -1.25 -15.82 -2.06
CA LEU A 334 0.15 -16.25 -2.20
C LEU A 334 0.79 -16.49 -0.82
N ALA A 335 0.52 -15.66 0.18
CA ALA A 335 0.99 -15.83 1.55
C ALA A 335 0.40 -17.07 2.23
N ALA A 336 -0.87 -17.40 1.92
CA ALA A 336 -1.48 -18.66 2.33
C ALA A 336 -0.89 -19.89 1.59
N GLY A 337 0.07 -19.70 0.69
CA GLY A 337 0.69 -20.78 -0.10
C GLY A 337 -0.25 -21.38 -1.13
N LYS A 338 -1.12 -20.56 -1.73
CA LYS A 338 -2.13 -21.03 -2.68
C LYS A 338 -1.78 -20.65 -4.12
N PRO A 339 -2.03 -21.56 -5.09
CA PRO A 339 -1.95 -21.23 -6.50
C PRO A 339 -2.99 -20.17 -6.86
N VAL A 340 -2.59 -19.19 -7.66
CA VAL A 340 -3.43 -18.05 -8.02
C VAL A 340 -3.67 -18.00 -9.53
N VAL A 341 -4.91 -17.74 -9.93
CA VAL A 341 -5.29 -17.38 -11.31
C VAL A 341 -5.79 -15.95 -11.32
N HIS A 342 -5.35 -15.15 -12.28
CA HIS A 342 -5.78 -13.76 -12.43
C HIS A 342 -5.93 -13.35 -13.90
N GLY A 343 -6.70 -12.28 -14.11
CA GLY A 343 -6.89 -11.68 -15.43
C GLY A 343 -5.72 -10.77 -15.87
N PRO A 344 -5.71 -10.30 -17.13
CA PRO A 344 -4.61 -9.51 -17.72
C PRO A 344 -4.48 -8.09 -17.15
N HIS A 345 -5.49 -7.57 -16.46
CA HIS A 345 -5.54 -6.18 -16.04
C HIS A 345 -5.15 -6.01 -14.56
N MET A 346 -3.87 -6.23 -14.23
CA MET A 346 -3.33 -6.15 -12.86
C MET A 346 -2.56 -4.86 -12.56
N GLN A 347 -2.96 -3.70 -13.09
CA GLN A 347 -2.19 -2.47 -13.02
C GLN A 347 -1.88 -2.00 -11.58
N ASN A 348 -2.79 -2.23 -10.62
CA ASN A 348 -2.59 -1.85 -9.21
C ASN A 348 -1.64 -2.80 -8.47
N PHE A 349 -1.47 -4.02 -8.99
CA PHE A 349 -0.65 -5.09 -8.42
C PHE A 349 0.33 -5.66 -9.44
N ARG A 350 0.68 -4.89 -10.47
CA ARG A 350 1.48 -5.36 -11.63
C ARG A 350 2.76 -6.05 -11.21
N ASP A 351 3.53 -5.40 -10.32
CA ASP A 351 4.85 -5.90 -9.93
C ASP A 351 4.74 -7.25 -9.21
N VAL A 352 3.72 -7.39 -8.35
CA VAL A 352 3.46 -8.65 -7.63
C VAL A 352 2.95 -9.74 -8.58
N ALA A 353 2.03 -9.38 -9.50
CA ALA A 353 1.50 -10.31 -10.48
C ALA A 353 2.62 -10.83 -11.40
N GLN A 354 3.43 -9.94 -11.98
CA GLN A 354 4.58 -10.33 -12.80
C GLN A 354 5.60 -11.19 -12.06
N LEU A 355 5.86 -10.88 -10.79
CA LEU A 355 6.76 -11.67 -9.96
C LEU A 355 6.18 -13.06 -9.69
N ALA A 356 4.89 -13.17 -9.40
CA ALA A 356 4.20 -14.43 -9.16
C ALA A 356 4.10 -15.30 -10.44
N ASP A 357 3.81 -14.68 -11.60
CA ASP A 357 3.78 -15.34 -12.89
C ASP A 357 5.17 -15.88 -13.27
N ALA A 358 6.20 -15.03 -13.16
CA ALA A 358 7.59 -15.42 -13.50
C ALA A 358 8.11 -16.54 -12.60
N ALA A 359 7.72 -16.56 -11.32
CA ALA A 359 8.06 -17.62 -10.40
C ALA A 359 7.26 -18.90 -10.63
N GLY A 360 6.11 -18.83 -11.31
CA GLY A 360 5.19 -19.96 -11.47
C GLY A 360 4.28 -20.19 -10.27
N ALA A 361 4.04 -19.16 -9.45
CA ALA A 361 3.09 -19.16 -8.33
C ALA A 361 1.67 -18.73 -8.76
N ALA A 362 1.59 -17.98 -9.85
CA ALA A 362 0.32 -17.55 -10.44
C ALA A 362 0.25 -17.91 -11.92
N GLU A 363 -0.96 -17.84 -12.47
CA GLU A 363 -1.22 -18.05 -13.88
C GLU A 363 -2.19 -16.98 -14.40
N LEU A 364 -1.76 -16.24 -15.42
CA LEU A 364 -2.56 -15.27 -16.13
C LEU A 364 -3.44 -15.96 -17.17
N CYS A 365 -4.73 -15.61 -17.22
CA CYS A 365 -5.62 -16.03 -18.31
C CYS A 365 -6.64 -14.94 -18.64
N THR A 366 -7.25 -15.02 -19.81
CA THR A 366 -8.39 -14.19 -20.21
C THR A 366 -9.69 -14.71 -19.61
N GLY A 367 -10.76 -13.91 -19.64
CA GLY A 367 -12.07 -14.35 -19.17
C GLY A 367 -12.61 -15.57 -19.93
N THR A 368 -12.35 -15.68 -21.24
CA THR A 368 -12.76 -16.82 -22.07
C THR A 368 -11.97 -18.11 -21.79
N GLU A 369 -10.78 -17.99 -21.24
CA GLU A 369 -9.93 -19.14 -20.87
C GLU A 369 -10.14 -19.60 -19.42
N LEU A 370 -10.84 -18.81 -18.59
CA LEU A 370 -10.94 -19.01 -17.14
C LEU A 370 -11.43 -20.43 -16.79
N LEU A 371 -12.52 -20.88 -17.40
CA LEU A 371 -13.07 -22.23 -17.16
C LEU A 371 -12.04 -23.31 -17.45
N SER A 372 -11.42 -23.28 -18.63
CA SER A 372 -10.46 -24.31 -19.05
C SER A 372 -9.18 -24.32 -18.19
N VAL A 373 -8.70 -23.13 -17.78
CA VAL A 373 -7.55 -23.01 -16.89
C VAL A 373 -7.83 -23.55 -15.51
N VAL A 374 -8.99 -23.22 -14.94
CA VAL A 374 -9.42 -23.72 -13.63
C VAL A 374 -9.59 -25.23 -13.67
N GLN A 375 -10.31 -25.77 -14.65
CA GLN A 375 -10.46 -27.24 -14.80
C GLN A 375 -9.13 -27.97 -14.94
N ARG A 376 -8.23 -27.46 -15.77
CA ARG A 376 -6.89 -28.04 -15.94
C ARG A 376 -6.13 -28.06 -14.60
N LEU A 377 -6.15 -26.96 -13.85
CA LEU A 377 -5.49 -26.91 -12.55
C LEU A 377 -6.20 -27.78 -11.49
N LEU A 378 -7.52 -27.92 -11.52
CA LEU A 378 -8.23 -28.80 -10.60
C LEU A 378 -7.90 -30.29 -10.86
N ASN A 379 -7.65 -30.65 -12.10
CA ASN A 379 -7.28 -32.03 -12.51
C ASN A 379 -5.78 -32.33 -12.31
N ASP A 380 -4.95 -31.33 -11.91
CA ASP A 380 -3.52 -31.49 -11.68
C ASP A 380 -3.13 -31.08 -10.25
N PRO A 381 -3.34 -31.94 -9.26
CA PRO A 381 -3.01 -31.64 -7.85
C PRO A 381 -1.50 -31.43 -7.62
N GLU A 382 -0.65 -32.11 -8.39
CA GLU A 382 0.82 -31.94 -8.26
C GLU A 382 1.24 -30.54 -8.69
N ARG A 383 0.69 -30.05 -9.79
CA ARG A 383 0.92 -28.68 -10.26
C ARG A 383 0.43 -27.65 -9.24
N ARG A 384 -0.78 -27.82 -8.68
CA ARG A 384 -1.28 -26.94 -7.63
C ARG A 384 -0.36 -26.92 -6.40
N ALA A 385 0.08 -28.08 -5.94
CA ALA A 385 1.00 -28.19 -4.81
C ALA A 385 2.33 -27.48 -5.08
N LYS A 386 2.89 -27.66 -6.28
CA LYS A 386 4.11 -26.97 -6.72
C LYS A 386 3.92 -25.45 -6.74
N MET A 387 2.85 -24.96 -7.37
CA MET A 387 2.52 -23.53 -7.42
C MET A 387 2.36 -22.94 -6.01
N GLY A 388 1.68 -23.64 -5.12
CA GLY A 388 1.50 -23.23 -3.73
C GLY A 388 2.81 -23.19 -2.93
N GLY A 389 3.69 -24.16 -3.15
CA GLY A 389 5.04 -24.16 -2.57
C GLY A 389 5.87 -22.96 -3.03
N VAL A 390 5.84 -22.69 -4.34
CA VAL A 390 6.49 -21.50 -4.94
C VAL A 390 5.89 -20.21 -4.41
N ALA A 391 4.56 -20.12 -4.28
CA ALA A 391 3.88 -18.95 -3.72
C ALA A 391 4.37 -18.64 -2.29
N ARG A 392 4.45 -19.66 -1.44
CA ARG A 392 4.95 -19.50 -0.07
C ARG A 392 6.41 -19.06 -0.05
N GLN A 393 7.27 -19.67 -0.87
CA GLN A 393 8.68 -19.28 -0.95
C GLN A 393 8.84 -17.85 -1.45
N LEU A 394 8.06 -17.44 -2.45
CA LEU A 394 8.05 -16.08 -2.97
C LEU A 394 7.75 -15.05 -1.87
N ILE A 395 6.78 -15.33 -1.01
CA ILE A 395 6.49 -14.45 0.13
C ILE A 395 7.66 -14.42 1.11
N LEU A 396 8.20 -15.59 1.49
CA LEU A 396 9.31 -15.68 2.44
C LEU A 396 10.57 -14.93 1.95
N ASP A 397 10.85 -14.98 0.67
CA ASP A 397 12.01 -14.29 0.08
C ASP A 397 11.84 -12.76 0.04
N ASN A 398 10.60 -12.28 0.14
CA ASN A 398 10.29 -10.84 0.04
C ASN A 398 9.86 -10.19 1.36
N VAL A 399 9.68 -10.94 2.45
CA VAL A 399 9.38 -10.38 3.79
C VAL A 399 10.61 -9.71 4.41
N GLY A 400 10.37 -8.94 5.49
CA GLY A 400 11.39 -8.22 6.23
C GLY A 400 11.72 -6.83 5.68
N ALA A 401 11.03 -6.39 4.62
CA ALA A 401 11.19 -5.05 4.08
C ALA A 401 10.85 -3.99 5.13
N SER A 402 9.75 -4.14 5.85
CA SER A 402 9.32 -3.20 6.88
C SER A 402 10.32 -3.06 8.01
N GLN A 403 11.00 -4.16 8.40
CA GLN A 403 12.07 -4.12 9.39
C GLN A 403 13.26 -3.30 8.87
N ARG A 404 13.70 -3.57 7.65
CA ARG A 404 14.81 -2.81 7.03
C ARG A 404 14.49 -1.32 6.90
N TYR A 405 13.23 -0.96 6.61
CA TYR A 405 12.78 0.44 6.58
C TYR A 405 12.73 1.07 7.97
N ALA A 406 12.24 0.36 8.98
CA ALA A 406 12.24 0.84 10.36
C ALA A 406 13.67 1.12 10.86
N ASP A 407 14.59 0.19 10.61
CA ASP A 407 16.01 0.36 10.97
C ASP A 407 16.65 1.56 10.25
N ALA A 408 16.32 1.75 8.96
CA ALA A 408 16.80 2.88 8.18
C ALA A 408 16.24 4.22 8.69
N ILE A 409 14.96 4.26 9.10
CA ILE A 409 14.35 5.45 9.72
C ILE A 409 15.05 5.77 11.04
N LEU A 410 15.24 4.78 11.93
CA LEU A 410 15.90 4.99 13.22
C LEU A 410 17.36 5.45 13.05
N ALA A 411 18.09 4.87 12.11
CA ALA A 411 19.44 5.34 11.77
C ALA A 411 19.43 6.80 11.29
N THR A 412 18.44 7.18 10.50
CA THR A 412 18.29 8.57 10.00
C THR A 412 17.90 9.54 11.13
N VAL A 413 17.09 9.10 12.09
CA VAL A 413 16.75 9.89 13.29
C VAL A 413 17.99 10.18 14.10
N ARG A 414 18.84 9.18 14.36
CA ARG A 414 20.10 9.35 15.10
C ARG A 414 21.03 10.32 14.36
N GLU A 415 21.17 10.19 13.04
CA GLU A 415 21.93 11.15 12.24
C GLU A 415 21.38 12.59 12.39
N GLY A 416 20.07 12.76 12.39
CA GLY A 416 19.44 14.06 12.59
C GLY A 416 19.63 14.61 14.01
N GLU A 417 19.76 13.76 15.02
CA GLU A 417 20.15 14.14 16.38
C GLU A 417 21.58 14.69 16.42
N ASP A 418 22.51 13.97 15.82
CA ASP A 418 23.92 14.39 15.74
C ASP A 418 24.06 15.74 15.01
N LEU A 419 23.35 15.94 13.91
CA LEU A 419 23.32 17.20 13.17
C LEU A 419 22.77 18.35 14.02
N PHE A 420 21.71 18.09 14.77
CA PHE A 420 21.11 19.07 15.66
C PHE A 420 22.04 19.46 16.80
N GLU A 421 22.70 18.52 17.46
CA GLU A 421 23.68 18.78 18.52
C GLU A 421 24.85 19.59 18.00
N ALA A 422 25.39 19.21 16.85
CA ALA A 422 26.47 19.96 16.20
C ALA A 422 26.07 21.42 15.90
N ARG A 423 24.81 21.65 15.51
CA ARG A 423 24.28 23.00 15.30
C ARG A 423 24.19 23.80 16.60
N GLN A 424 23.72 23.18 17.69
CA GLN A 424 23.64 23.84 19.00
C GLN A 424 25.03 24.26 19.50
N ILE A 425 26.04 23.41 19.32
CA ILE A 425 27.43 23.71 19.69
C ILE A 425 27.93 24.91 18.86
N ARG A 426 27.76 24.88 17.53
CA ARG A 426 28.17 25.99 16.64
C ARG A 426 27.53 27.31 17.01
N ARG A 427 26.20 27.26 17.36
CA ARG A 427 25.46 28.46 17.79
C ARG A 427 26.00 29.03 19.09
N LYS A 428 26.24 28.23 20.11
CA LYS A 428 26.80 28.64 21.40
C LYS A 428 28.23 29.26 21.20
N GLN A 429 29.05 28.66 20.37
CA GLN A 429 30.39 29.17 20.06
C GLN A 429 30.32 30.54 19.36
N ARG A 430 29.35 30.75 18.47
CA ARG A 430 29.13 32.02 17.80
C ARG A 430 28.71 33.12 18.77
N GLU A 431 27.66 32.81 19.59
CA GLU A 431 27.16 33.73 20.64
C GLU A 431 28.28 34.11 21.62
N THR A 432 29.17 33.18 22.00
CA THR A 432 30.32 33.45 22.86
C THR A 432 31.40 34.34 22.18
N ARG A 433 31.54 34.26 20.84
CA ARG A 433 32.50 35.13 20.10
C ARG A 433 31.94 36.53 19.88
N GLU A 434 30.62 36.68 19.71
CA GLU A 434 29.95 37.96 19.52
C GLU A 434 29.82 38.73 20.86
N ALA A 435 29.91 38.03 22.01
CA ALA A 435 29.88 38.62 23.35
C ALA A 435 31.25 39.06 23.89
N LYS A 436 32.35 38.72 23.17
CA LYS A 436 33.72 39.17 23.45
C LYS A 436 34.11 40.30 22.50
#